data_bff167f217a21da86b5b37504fd879f6
#
_entry.id   bff167f217a21da86b5b37504fd879f6
#
_cell.length_a   1.000
_cell.length_b   1.000
_cell.length_c   1.000
_cell.angle_alpha   90.00
_cell.angle_beta   90.00
_cell.angle_gamma   90.00
#
_symmetry.space_group_name_H-M   'P 1'
#
loop_
_entity.id
_entity.type
_entity.pdbx_description
1 polymer ?
#
loop_
_entity_poly.entity_id
_entity_poly.type
_entity_poly.pdbx_seq_one_letter_code
_entity_poly.pdbx_strand_id
1 'polypeptide(L)'
;MVLKFSLHSLHGGVKNLDEIHKRAKRAEELGYDGIFLGESHLSSIDSFQTLASCAMITQRVLLGIAVTNMVFRHPTVLAGAAASLNEISKGRAILGLGTGDGPVYGQGLKATPLKEFEEGVKLIRHLVQGNPATFPSGNVGIGFTISKPAAIYVSAEGPKGLQLAGRSADGVILGTGFDLRVYEWARHKIRAGAGEAGRKESDIAVIAAGMLCVRGDGNEARRIVRNRIANRAHHNFRFTYETVPPEELEGVKKFMAGFDAMKPMEDRVDPDLVNDYLVHRFSIAGTPEECIERIAELRAAGVDHLMLTAARKVYHESVEAFATKVMPHFQK
;
A
#
# COMPACT_ATOMS: atom_id res chain seq x y z
N MET A 1 3.85 -18.31 -11.22
CA MET A 1 4.51 -17.12 -10.64
C MET A 1 4.56 -17.31 -9.13
N VAL A 2 5.69 -17.03 -8.47
CA VAL A 2 5.81 -17.09 -7.01
C VAL A 2 5.06 -15.90 -6.44
N LEU A 3 4.15 -16.13 -5.49
CA LEU A 3 3.40 -15.07 -4.82
C LEU A 3 4.29 -14.36 -3.80
N LYS A 4 4.31 -13.03 -3.82
CA LYS A 4 5.10 -12.19 -2.92
C LYS A 4 4.27 -11.68 -1.75
N PHE A 5 4.89 -11.60 -0.58
CA PHE A 5 4.28 -11.11 0.64
C PHE A 5 5.10 -9.98 1.26
N SER A 6 4.50 -8.84 1.45
CA SER A 6 5.14 -7.70 2.10
C SER A 6 4.35 -7.25 3.32
N LEU A 7 5.06 -6.73 4.31
CA LEU A 7 4.46 -6.12 5.49
C LEU A 7 4.37 -4.61 5.32
N HIS A 8 3.22 -4.05 5.68
CA HIS A 8 2.99 -2.61 5.72
C HIS A 8 2.85 -2.10 7.14
N SER A 9 3.22 -0.84 7.35
CA SER A 9 3.08 -0.15 8.65
C SER A 9 3.83 -0.82 9.82
N LEU A 10 5.07 -1.28 9.58
CA LEU A 10 5.93 -1.82 10.65
C LEU A 10 6.07 -0.86 11.85
N HIS A 11 6.05 0.44 11.59
CA HIS A 11 6.10 1.50 12.59
C HIS A 11 4.75 1.73 13.31
N GLY A 12 3.71 1.04 12.90
CA GLY A 12 2.36 1.19 13.47
C GLY A 12 2.32 0.88 14.98
N GLY A 13 2.12 1.93 15.80
CA GLY A 13 2.11 1.82 17.28
C GLY A 13 3.48 1.72 17.93
N VAL A 14 4.57 1.84 17.18
CA VAL A 14 5.95 1.84 17.66
C VAL A 14 6.47 3.27 17.77
N LYS A 15 7.13 3.60 18.87
CA LYS A 15 7.61 4.95 19.19
C LYS A 15 9.13 5.09 19.10
N ASN A 16 9.87 4.01 18.88
CA ASN A 16 11.32 4.02 18.82
C ASN A 16 11.84 3.24 17.61
N LEU A 17 13.02 3.62 17.15
CA LEU A 17 13.63 3.06 15.96
C LEU A 17 14.12 1.62 16.16
N ASP A 18 14.59 1.29 17.36
CA ASP A 18 15.12 -0.05 17.65
C ASP A 18 14.07 -1.15 17.46
N GLU A 19 12.83 -0.88 17.88
CA GLU A 19 11.74 -1.83 17.70
C GLU A 19 11.37 -1.96 16.21
N ILE A 20 11.43 -0.88 15.43
CA ILE A 20 11.23 -0.93 13.98
C ILE A 20 12.34 -1.78 13.32
N HIS A 21 13.59 -1.60 13.74
CA HIS A 21 14.72 -2.40 13.26
C HIS A 21 14.55 -3.88 13.56
N LYS A 22 14.11 -4.22 14.79
CA LYS A 22 13.81 -5.62 15.18
C LYS A 22 12.75 -6.22 14.27
N ARG A 23 11.65 -5.49 14.02
CA ARG A 23 10.58 -5.92 13.12
C ARG A 23 11.05 -6.07 11.67
N ALA A 24 11.90 -5.17 11.19
CA ALA A 24 12.45 -5.24 9.83
C ALA A 24 13.34 -6.46 9.64
N LYS A 25 14.28 -6.72 10.56
CA LYS A 25 15.10 -7.93 10.56
C LYS A 25 14.25 -9.18 10.65
N ARG A 26 13.28 -9.19 11.57
CA ARG A 26 12.41 -10.35 11.74
C ARG A 26 11.57 -10.65 10.51
N ALA A 27 11.06 -9.62 9.83
CA ALA A 27 10.35 -9.78 8.56
C ALA A 27 11.23 -10.44 7.48
N GLU A 28 12.50 -10.02 7.37
CA GLU A 28 13.45 -10.63 6.44
C GLU A 28 13.78 -12.09 6.80
N GLU A 29 14.00 -12.39 8.07
CA GLU A 29 14.25 -13.75 8.57
C GLU A 29 13.06 -14.68 8.31
N LEU A 30 11.85 -14.18 8.49
CA LEU A 30 10.61 -14.90 8.24
C LEU A 30 10.29 -15.13 6.76
N GLY A 31 11.07 -14.55 5.84
CA GLY A 31 10.90 -14.77 4.41
C GLY A 31 9.95 -13.79 3.71
N TYR A 32 9.54 -12.69 4.35
CA TYR A 32 8.79 -11.64 3.65
C TYR A 32 9.63 -11.01 2.54
N ASP A 33 8.96 -10.61 1.46
CA ASP A 33 9.60 -10.01 0.27
C ASP A 33 9.82 -8.51 0.40
N GLY A 34 9.08 -7.82 1.28
CA GLY A 34 9.22 -6.39 1.46
C GLY A 34 8.64 -5.86 2.76
N ILE A 35 9.10 -4.67 3.10
CA ILE A 35 8.58 -3.85 4.20
C ILE A 35 8.23 -2.47 3.68
N PHE A 36 7.04 -1.98 4.02
CA PHE A 36 6.51 -0.72 3.55
C PHE A 36 6.08 0.17 4.70
N LEU A 37 6.39 1.45 4.63
CA LEU A 37 6.00 2.45 5.62
C LEU A 37 5.12 3.53 4.99
N GLY A 38 4.03 3.87 5.67
CA GLY A 38 3.24 5.04 5.31
C GLY A 38 3.82 6.31 5.92
N GLU A 39 3.72 7.45 5.25
CA GLU A 39 4.18 8.72 5.79
C GLU A 39 3.08 9.41 6.60
N SER A 40 3.30 9.48 7.92
CA SER A 40 2.47 10.24 8.86
C SER A 40 3.39 11.05 9.77
N HIS A 41 4.02 12.08 9.21
CA HIS A 41 5.20 12.79 9.73
C HIS A 41 5.05 13.37 11.15
N LEU A 42 3.84 13.57 11.67
CA LEU A 42 3.60 13.98 13.07
C LEU A 42 3.24 12.81 13.99
N SER A 43 2.95 11.63 13.44
CA SER A 43 2.50 10.46 14.19
C SER A 43 3.52 9.32 14.22
N SER A 44 4.53 9.37 13.37
CA SER A 44 5.59 8.37 13.25
C SER A 44 6.93 9.02 12.97
N ILE A 45 8.02 8.27 13.20
CA ILE A 45 9.36 8.66 12.76
C ILE A 45 9.35 8.77 11.23
N ASP A 46 10.09 9.72 10.66
CA ASP A 46 10.19 9.95 9.22
C ASP A 46 10.46 8.65 8.46
N SER A 47 9.63 8.37 7.47
CA SER A 47 9.63 7.08 6.78
C SER A 47 10.86 6.89 5.89
N PHE A 48 11.39 7.94 5.26
CA PHE A 48 12.61 7.84 4.44
C PHE A 48 13.84 7.55 5.31
N GLN A 49 13.99 8.27 6.42
CA GLN A 49 15.10 8.04 7.36
C GLN A 49 15.02 6.65 7.99
N THR A 50 13.82 6.23 8.36
CA THR A 50 13.57 4.88 8.89
C THR A 50 13.93 3.80 7.89
N LEU A 51 13.49 3.92 6.62
CA LEU A 51 13.82 2.93 5.59
C LEU A 51 15.30 2.95 5.23
N ALA A 52 15.96 4.11 5.22
CA ALA A 52 17.40 4.19 5.02
C ALA A 52 18.17 3.44 6.11
N SER A 53 17.75 3.59 7.38
CA SER A 53 18.33 2.83 8.49
C SER A 53 18.04 1.33 8.40
N CYS A 54 16.83 0.94 7.98
CA CYS A 54 16.48 -0.46 7.71
C CYS A 54 17.30 -1.05 6.56
N ALA A 55 17.63 -0.25 5.53
CA ALA A 55 18.46 -0.67 4.40
C ALA A 55 19.86 -1.13 4.84
N MET A 56 20.40 -0.53 5.89
CA MET A 56 21.73 -0.86 6.43
C MET A 56 21.76 -2.20 7.19
N ILE A 57 20.62 -2.69 7.64
CA ILE A 57 20.51 -3.88 8.50
C ILE A 57 19.76 -5.04 7.86
N THR A 58 19.29 -4.87 6.62
CA THR A 58 18.61 -5.89 5.80
C THR A 58 19.33 -6.04 4.46
N GLN A 59 19.19 -7.21 3.81
CA GLN A 59 19.91 -7.51 2.58
C GLN A 59 18.99 -7.80 1.38
N ARG A 60 17.77 -8.31 1.63
CA ARG A 60 16.91 -8.87 0.58
C ARG A 60 15.57 -8.15 0.43
N VAL A 61 14.93 -7.79 1.53
CA VAL A 61 13.58 -7.21 1.49
C VAL A 61 13.52 -5.91 0.72
N LEU A 62 12.47 -5.74 -0.09
CA LEU A 62 12.11 -4.47 -0.69
C LEU A 62 11.79 -3.44 0.40
N LEU A 63 12.16 -2.21 0.16
CA LEU A 63 12.00 -1.09 1.10
C LEU A 63 11.11 -0.04 0.46
N GLY A 64 9.86 0.03 0.88
CA GLY A 64 8.85 0.84 0.20
C GLY A 64 8.25 1.95 1.08
N ILE A 65 8.04 3.10 0.46
CA ILE A 65 7.09 4.09 0.97
C ILE A 65 5.70 3.74 0.43
N ALA A 66 4.69 3.58 1.31
CA ALA A 66 3.32 3.29 0.90
C ALA A 66 2.30 3.99 1.82
N VAL A 67 2.09 5.27 1.58
CA VAL A 67 2.58 6.17 0.55
C VAL A 67 3.02 7.52 1.15
N THR A 68 3.76 8.30 0.37
CA THR A 68 3.97 9.72 0.57
C THR A 68 3.14 10.54 -0.44
N ASN A 69 3.21 11.87 -0.35
CA ASN A 69 2.46 12.78 -1.22
C ASN A 69 3.28 14.04 -1.57
N MET A 70 2.82 14.75 -2.60
CA MET A 70 3.47 15.97 -3.09
C MET A 70 3.01 17.25 -2.38
N VAL A 71 2.06 17.15 -1.44
CA VAL A 71 1.62 18.28 -0.61
C VAL A 71 2.71 18.66 0.39
N PHE A 72 3.35 17.65 1.01
CA PHE A 72 4.39 17.87 2.03
C PHE A 72 5.80 17.91 1.46
N ARG A 73 6.04 17.30 0.30
CA ARG A 73 7.36 17.22 -0.32
C ARG A 73 7.30 17.54 -1.80
N HIS A 74 8.06 18.52 -2.23
CA HIS A 74 8.18 18.84 -3.65
C HIS A 74 8.64 17.62 -4.47
N PRO A 75 8.18 17.43 -5.72
CA PRO A 75 8.56 16.27 -6.55
C PRO A 75 10.07 16.05 -6.69
N THR A 76 10.86 17.11 -6.80
CA THR A 76 12.33 17.00 -6.88
C THR A 76 12.96 16.46 -5.60
N VAL A 77 12.40 16.83 -4.43
CA VAL A 77 12.84 16.30 -3.13
C VAL A 77 12.51 14.82 -3.03
N LEU A 78 11.33 14.41 -3.50
CA LEU A 78 10.92 13.00 -3.55
C LEU A 78 11.80 12.19 -4.50
N ALA A 79 12.16 12.75 -5.66
CA ALA A 79 13.06 12.09 -6.61
C ALA A 79 14.45 11.87 -5.99
N GLY A 80 15.03 12.89 -5.38
CA GLY A 80 16.32 12.79 -4.70
C GLY A 80 16.32 11.80 -3.54
N ALA A 81 15.26 11.83 -2.71
CA ALA A 81 15.11 10.91 -1.59
C ALA A 81 14.93 9.45 -2.04
N ALA A 82 14.14 9.21 -3.10
CA ALA A 82 13.94 7.88 -3.67
C ALA A 82 15.25 7.33 -4.28
N ALA A 83 15.97 8.15 -5.06
CA ALA A 83 17.25 7.76 -5.62
C ALA A 83 18.27 7.45 -4.52
N SER A 84 18.37 8.28 -3.49
CA SER A 84 19.26 8.05 -2.35
C SER A 84 18.93 6.77 -1.60
N LEU A 85 17.66 6.55 -1.28
CA LEU A 85 17.22 5.30 -0.62
C LEU A 85 17.54 4.08 -1.49
N ASN A 86 17.38 4.22 -2.82
CA ASN A 86 17.65 3.14 -3.75
C ASN A 86 19.13 2.78 -3.80
N GLU A 87 20.03 3.77 -3.82
CA GLU A 87 21.48 3.54 -3.74
C GLU A 87 21.87 2.90 -2.40
N ILE A 88 21.41 3.44 -1.27
CA ILE A 88 21.67 2.88 0.07
C ILE A 88 21.19 1.43 0.16
N SER A 89 20.03 1.13 -0.39
CA SER A 89 19.42 -0.21 -0.37
C SER A 89 19.92 -1.15 -1.48
N LYS A 90 20.82 -0.70 -2.35
CA LYS A 90 21.34 -1.48 -3.49
C LYS A 90 20.24 -1.94 -4.44
N GLY A 91 19.35 -1.02 -4.82
CA GLY A 91 18.31 -1.26 -5.81
C GLY A 91 17.01 -1.88 -5.29
N ARG A 92 16.74 -1.81 -3.97
CA ARG A 92 15.55 -2.40 -3.32
C ARG A 92 14.45 -1.39 -3.00
N ALA A 93 14.61 -0.10 -3.34
CA ALA A 93 13.64 0.94 -2.97
C ALA A 93 12.42 0.98 -3.90
N ILE A 94 11.26 1.23 -3.32
CA ILE A 94 10.01 1.55 -4.02
C ILE A 94 9.46 2.85 -3.45
N LEU A 95 9.23 3.85 -4.31
CA LEU A 95 8.54 5.08 -3.93
C LEU A 95 7.07 4.98 -4.31
N GLY A 96 6.20 4.79 -3.33
CA GLY A 96 4.76 4.85 -3.50
C GLY A 96 4.22 6.26 -3.24
N LEU A 97 3.43 6.77 -4.18
CA LEU A 97 2.86 8.10 -4.20
C LEU A 97 1.34 8.05 -4.13
N GLY A 98 0.74 8.94 -3.35
CA GLY A 98 -0.68 9.21 -3.32
C GLY A 98 -0.96 10.70 -3.45
N THR A 99 -2.19 11.08 -3.79
CA THR A 99 -2.59 12.50 -3.92
C THR A 99 -2.60 13.25 -2.60
N GLY A 100 -2.67 12.54 -1.49
CA GLY A 100 -2.85 13.06 -0.13
C GLY A 100 -4.17 12.60 0.49
N ASP A 101 -4.13 12.21 1.75
CA ASP A 101 -5.26 11.67 2.51
C ASP A 101 -5.22 12.18 3.96
N GLY A 102 -5.56 11.39 4.94
CA GLY A 102 -5.74 11.73 6.35
C GLY A 102 -4.76 12.75 6.92
N PRO A 103 -3.44 12.59 6.81
CA PRO A 103 -2.48 13.57 7.28
C PRO A 103 -2.60 14.95 6.61
N VAL A 104 -2.98 14.99 5.32
CA VAL A 104 -3.18 16.23 4.56
C VAL A 104 -4.45 16.94 5.04
N TYR A 105 -5.56 16.22 5.09
CA TYR A 105 -6.85 16.78 5.53
C TYR A 105 -6.82 17.18 7.01
N GLY A 106 -6.13 16.41 7.85
CA GLY A 106 -5.98 16.72 9.28
C GLY A 106 -5.23 18.02 9.57
N GLN A 107 -4.49 18.55 8.58
CA GLN A 107 -3.82 19.86 8.65
C GLN A 107 -4.58 20.96 7.88
N GLY A 108 -5.81 20.72 7.45
CA GLY A 108 -6.60 21.66 6.68
C GLY A 108 -6.12 21.89 5.25
N LEU A 109 -5.21 21.04 4.76
CA LEU A 109 -4.68 21.11 3.41
C LEU A 109 -5.53 20.30 2.42
N LYS A 110 -5.31 20.50 1.13
CA LYS A 110 -6.02 19.80 0.05
C LYS A 110 -5.10 18.78 -0.62
N ALA A 111 -5.66 17.65 -1.03
CA ALA A 111 -4.97 16.69 -1.87
C ALA A 111 -4.53 17.32 -3.20
N THR A 112 -3.42 16.83 -3.75
CA THR A 112 -2.92 17.26 -5.06
C THR A 112 -3.93 16.90 -6.15
N PRO A 113 -4.35 17.86 -7.01
CA PRO A 113 -5.22 17.55 -8.15
C PRO A 113 -4.61 16.51 -9.08
N LEU A 114 -5.44 15.61 -9.65
CA LEU A 114 -4.93 14.47 -10.42
C LEU A 114 -4.01 14.87 -11.59
N LYS A 115 -4.26 15.99 -12.26
CA LYS A 115 -3.40 16.47 -13.35
C LYS A 115 -2.01 16.83 -12.85
N GLU A 116 -1.93 17.65 -11.80
CA GLU A 116 -0.66 18.03 -11.17
C GLU A 116 0.07 16.82 -10.57
N PHE A 117 -0.71 15.90 -9.99
CA PHE A 117 -0.18 14.64 -9.47
C PHE A 117 0.47 13.80 -10.58
N GLU A 118 -0.18 13.66 -11.73
CA GLU A 118 0.38 12.93 -12.88
C GLU A 118 1.66 13.58 -13.41
N GLU A 119 1.68 14.91 -13.52
CA GLU A 119 2.86 15.68 -13.93
C GLU A 119 4.03 15.46 -12.95
N GLY A 120 3.73 15.50 -11.64
CA GLY A 120 4.72 15.22 -10.60
C GLY A 120 5.25 13.78 -10.64
N VAL A 121 4.39 12.78 -10.84
CA VAL A 121 4.81 11.37 -11.02
C VAL A 121 5.76 11.23 -12.21
N LYS A 122 5.44 11.84 -13.35
CA LYS A 122 6.28 11.84 -14.55
C LYS A 122 7.62 12.52 -14.30
N LEU A 123 7.63 13.67 -13.62
CA LEU A 123 8.85 14.38 -13.26
C LEU A 123 9.75 13.55 -12.34
N ILE A 124 9.19 12.97 -11.28
CA ILE A 124 9.95 12.10 -10.37
C ILE A 124 10.54 10.93 -11.13
N ARG A 125 9.74 10.24 -11.94
CA ARG A 125 10.20 9.09 -12.73
C ARG A 125 11.30 9.47 -13.71
N HIS A 126 11.20 10.62 -14.38
CA HIS A 126 12.22 11.14 -15.29
C HIS A 126 13.54 11.41 -14.55
N LEU A 127 13.49 12.05 -13.39
CA LEU A 127 14.67 12.37 -12.60
C LEU A 127 15.38 11.13 -12.04
N VAL A 128 14.62 10.15 -11.50
CA VAL A 128 15.23 8.92 -10.95
C VAL A 128 15.82 8.01 -12.04
N GLN A 129 15.45 8.21 -13.30
CA GLN A 129 16.07 7.56 -14.45
C GLN A 129 17.41 8.22 -14.86
N GLY A 130 17.85 9.26 -14.15
CA GLY A 130 19.08 10.00 -14.43
C GLY A 130 18.94 11.09 -15.48
N ASN A 131 17.70 11.37 -15.94
CA ASN A 131 17.45 12.40 -16.95
C ASN A 131 17.29 13.78 -16.29
N PRO A 132 17.91 14.86 -16.77
CA PRO A 132 17.70 16.20 -16.26
C PRO A 132 16.33 16.75 -16.71
N ALA A 133 15.69 17.51 -15.84
CA ALA A 133 14.47 18.24 -16.15
C ALA A 133 14.73 19.75 -16.31
N THR A 134 13.96 20.42 -17.16
CA THR A 134 14.11 21.86 -17.42
C THR A 134 13.33 22.67 -16.38
N PHE A 135 14.01 23.59 -15.74
CA PHE A 135 13.48 24.57 -14.79
C PHE A 135 13.81 25.98 -15.27
N PRO A 136 13.19 27.04 -14.70
CA PRO A 136 13.52 28.43 -15.07
C PRO A 136 15.01 28.77 -14.93
N SER A 137 15.73 28.08 -14.04
CA SER A 137 17.18 28.24 -13.83
C SER A 137 18.04 27.40 -14.80
N GLY A 138 17.44 26.61 -15.70
CA GLY A 138 18.12 25.70 -16.61
C GLY A 138 17.82 24.23 -16.33
N ASN A 139 18.60 23.34 -16.93
CA ASN A 139 18.45 21.90 -16.75
C ASN A 139 19.07 21.44 -15.42
N VAL A 140 18.27 20.79 -14.60
CA VAL A 140 18.68 20.26 -13.29
C VAL A 140 18.35 18.78 -13.21
N GLY A 141 19.30 17.96 -12.80
CA GLY A 141 19.15 16.53 -12.59
C GLY A 141 19.74 16.09 -11.25
N ILE A 142 19.65 14.79 -10.96
CA ILE A 142 20.26 14.19 -9.78
C ILE A 142 21.78 14.16 -10.00
N GLY A 143 22.55 14.82 -9.12
CA GLY A 143 24.00 15.04 -9.27
C GLY A 143 24.88 13.89 -8.80
N PHE A 144 24.33 12.74 -8.46
CA PHE A 144 25.07 11.54 -8.07
C PHE A 144 24.71 10.35 -8.95
N THR A 145 25.56 9.31 -8.93
CA THR A 145 25.36 8.11 -9.74
C THR A 145 24.09 7.37 -9.33
N ILE A 146 23.27 7.02 -10.31
CA ILE A 146 22.09 6.17 -10.15
C ILE A 146 22.43 4.82 -10.80
N SER A 147 22.75 3.83 -9.98
CA SER A 147 23.11 2.48 -10.45
C SER A 147 21.91 1.76 -11.08
N LYS A 148 20.71 1.99 -10.52
CA LYS A 148 19.43 1.49 -10.99
C LYS A 148 18.34 2.48 -10.61
N PRO A 149 17.38 2.80 -11.49
CA PRO A 149 16.24 3.64 -11.13
C PRO A 149 15.40 3.05 -9.99
N ALA A 150 14.99 3.90 -9.04
CA ALA A 150 13.98 3.51 -8.05
C ALA A 150 12.63 3.30 -8.74
N ALA A 151 11.90 2.26 -8.35
CA ALA A 151 10.56 2.01 -8.87
C ALA A 151 9.55 3.00 -8.29
N ILE A 152 8.74 3.62 -9.15
CA ILE A 152 7.72 4.61 -8.78
C ILE A 152 6.35 3.97 -8.87
N TYR A 153 5.68 3.83 -7.72
CA TYR A 153 4.34 3.26 -7.62
C TYR A 153 3.33 4.34 -7.27
N VAL A 154 2.10 4.17 -7.75
CA VAL A 154 0.97 5.05 -7.42
C VAL A 154 -0.06 4.26 -6.62
N SER A 155 -0.48 4.78 -5.49
CA SER A 155 -1.65 4.26 -4.79
C SER A 155 -2.91 4.84 -5.39
N ALA A 156 -3.78 3.99 -5.89
CA ALA A 156 -5.01 4.37 -6.54
C ALA A 156 -6.16 3.43 -6.18
N GLU A 157 -7.36 4.00 -6.05
CA GLU A 157 -8.60 3.29 -5.74
C GLU A 157 -9.71 3.63 -6.74
N GLY A 158 -9.77 4.88 -7.19
CA GLY A 158 -10.77 5.34 -8.16
C GLY A 158 -10.34 5.16 -9.63
N PRO A 159 -11.30 5.14 -10.57
CA PRO A 159 -11.04 4.80 -11.97
C PRO A 159 -10.02 5.73 -12.64
N LYS A 160 -10.10 7.03 -12.40
CA LYS A 160 -9.16 8.02 -12.98
C LYS A 160 -7.73 7.85 -12.43
N GLY A 161 -7.61 7.57 -11.12
CA GLY A 161 -6.31 7.32 -10.49
C GLY A 161 -5.67 6.02 -10.98
N LEU A 162 -6.46 4.96 -11.20
CA LEU A 162 -6.00 3.69 -11.76
C LEU A 162 -5.53 3.84 -13.21
N GLN A 163 -6.25 4.59 -14.03
CA GLN A 163 -5.81 4.91 -15.40
C GLN A 163 -4.50 5.73 -15.40
N LEU A 164 -4.41 6.75 -14.54
CA LEU A 164 -3.19 7.54 -14.37
C LEU A 164 -2.00 6.65 -13.99
N ALA A 165 -2.18 5.75 -13.03
CA ALA A 165 -1.14 4.81 -12.63
C ALA A 165 -0.68 3.93 -13.80
N GLY A 166 -1.62 3.43 -14.61
CA GLY A 166 -1.34 2.70 -15.84
C GLY A 166 -0.49 3.48 -16.84
N ARG A 167 -0.78 4.77 -17.03
CA ARG A 167 -0.02 5.64 -17.95
C ARG A 167 1.38 5.97 -17.45
N SER A 168 1.56 6.19 -16.15
CA SER A 168 2.69 6.99 -15.66
C SER A 168 3.56 6.30 -14.61
N ALA A 169 3.11 5.20 -13.97
CA ALA A 169 3.84 4.55 -12.89
C ALA A 169 4.50 3.22 -13.32
N ASP A 170 5.45 2.73 -12.53
CA ASP A 170 6.03 1.38 -12.69
C ASP A 170 5.18 0.33 -11.97
N GLY A 171 4.31 0.76 -11.06
CA GLY A 171 3.39 -0.13 -10.37
C GLY A 171 2.25 0.61 -9.69
N VAL A 172 1.28 -0.17 -9.20
CA VAL A 172 0.08 0.31 -8.50
C VAL A 172 -0.04 -0.38 -7.15
N ILE A 173 -0.31 0.42 -6.12
CA ILE A 173 -0.71 -0.09 -4.81
C ILE A 173 -2.24 0.03 -4.74
N LEU A 174 -2.92 -1.10 -4.80
CA LEU A 174 -4.39 -1.17 -4.75
C LEU A 174 -4.88 -1.20 -3.31
N GLY A 175 -5.49 -0.11 -2.86
CA GLY A 175 -6.20 -0.05 -1.57
C GLY A 175 -7.63 -0.59 -1.62
N THR A 176 -8.06 -1.20 -2.73
CA THR A 176 -9.43 -1.68 -2.95
C THR A 176 -9.77 -2.96 -2.21
N GLY A 177 -8.79 -3.56 -1.53
CA GLY A 177 -8.94 -4.83 -0.80
C GLY A 177 -8.76 -6.04 -1.72
N PHE A 178 -9.36 -7.16 -1.31
CA PHE A 178 -9.12 -8.49 -1.88
C PHE A 178 -10.36 -9.09 -2.58
N ASP A 179 -11.43 -8.33 -2.83
CA ASP A 179 -12.55 -8.80 -3.63
C ASP A 179 -12.12 -8.97 -5.10
N LEU A 180 -12.32 -10.17 -5.66
CA LEU A 180 -11.82 -10.54 -6.98
C LEU A 180 -12.46 -9.72 -8.11
N ARG A 181 -13.73 -9.35 -7.98
CA ARG A 181 -14.45 -8.51 -8.96
C ARG A 181 -13.85 -7.10 -8.98
N VAL A 182 -13.56 -6.58 -7.79
CA VAL A 182 -12.94 -5.25 -7.65
C VAL A 182 -11.51 -5.27 -8.16
N TYR A 183 -10.79 -6.35 -7.92
CA TYR A 183 -9.43 -6.54 -8.43
C TYR A 183 -9.41 -6.53 -9.98
N GLU A 184 -10.30 -7.30 -10.62
CA GLU A 184 -10.40 -7.35 -12.08
C GLU A 184 -10.89 -6.01 -12.66
N TRP A 185 -11.85 -5.35 -12.01
CA TRP A 185 -12.27 -4.00 -12.37
C TRP A 185 -11.10 -3.00 -12.32
N ALA A 186 -10.29 -3.04 -11.26
CA ALA A 186 -9.12 -2.17 -11.13
C ALA A 186 -8.08 -2.46 -12.21
N ARG A 187 -7.79 -3.74 -12.49
CA ARG A 187 -6.88 -4.16 -13.56
C ARG A 187 -7.35 -3.67 -14.93
N HIS A 188 -8.65 -3.74 -15.20
CA HIS A 188 -9.21 -3.19 -16.45
C HIS A 188 -8.92 -1.69 -16.59
N LYS A 189 -9.06 -0.89 -15.51
CA LYS A 189 -8.74 0.55 -15.54
C LYS A 189 -7.24 0.81 -15.73
N ILE A 190 -6.38 0.04 -15.07
CA ILE A 190 -4.91 0.11 -15.22
C ILE A 190 -4.53 -0.21 -16.68
N ARG A 191 -5.08 -1.28 -17.26
CA ARG A 191 -4.86 -1.69 -18.64
C ARG A 191 -5.26 -0.61 -19.64
N ALA A 192 -6.43 0.02 -19.42
CA ALA A 192 -6.87 1.13 -20.26
C ALA A 192 -5.87 2.30 -20.24
N GLY A 193 -5.42 2.72 -19.04
CA GLY A 193 -4.42 3.76 -18.92
C GLY A 193 -3.06 3.39 -19.52
N ALA A 194 -2.62 2.15 -19.37
CA ALA A 194 -1.39 1.65 -20.00
C ALA A 194 -1.48 1.75 -21.54
N GLY A 195 -2.60 1.31 -22.11
CA GLY A 195 -2.85 1.38 -23.56
C GLY A 195 -2.83 2.82 -24.10
N GLU A 196 -3.39 3.79 -23.37
CA GLU A 196 -3.33 5.23 -23.70
C GLU A 196 -1.88 5.75 -23.84
N ALA A 197 -0.94 5.15 -23.10
CA ALA A 197 0.49 5.51 -23.12
C ALA A 197 1.34 4.56 -23.98
N GLY A 198 0.74 3.67 -24.76
CA GLY A 198 1.47 2.69 -25.59
C GLY A 198 2.23 1.63 -24.76
N ARG A 199 1.82 1.40 -23.51
CA ARG A 199 2.43 0.44 -22.59
C ARG A 199 1.60 -0.84 -22.51
N LYS A 200 2.23 -1.94 -22.11
CA LYS A 200 1.52 -3.19 -21.82
C LYS A 200 1.14 -3.26 -20.33
N GLU A 201 0.08 -3.97 -20.01
CA GLU A 201 -0.29 -4.25 -18.60
C GLU A 201 0.83 -4.95 -17.85
N SER A 202 1.58 -5.84 -18.51
CA SER A 202 2.74 -6.54 -17.94
C SER A 202 3.89 -5.63 -17.49
N ASP A 203 3.92 -4.37 -17.96
CA ASP A 203 4.94 -3.39 -17.57
C ASP A 203 4.62 -2.72 -16.22
N ILE A 204 3.47 -3.07 -15.63
CA ILE A 204 2.95 -2.43 -14.43
C ILE A 204 2.74 -3.48 -13.35
N ALA A 205 3.55 -3.41 -12.29
CA ALA A 205 3.39 -4.26 -11.13
C ALA A 205 2.12 -3.88 -10.34
N VAL A 206 1.43 -4.86 -9.77
CA VAL A 206 0.23 -4.60 -8.96
C VAL A 206 0.40 -5.21 -7.58
N ILE A 207 0.30 -4.39 -6.55
CA ILE A 207 0.31 -4.82 -5.15
C ILE A 207 -1.11 -4.69 -4.59
N ALA A 208 -1.74 -5.78 -4.21
CA ALA A 208 -3.00 -5.75 -3.49
C ALA A 208 -2.77 -5.56 -2.00
N ALA A 209 -3.44 -4.56 -1.39
CA ALA A 209 -3.21 -4.17 -0.01
C ALA A 209 -4.44 -4.36 0.88
N GLY A 210 -4.23 -4.86 2.09
CA GLY A 210 -5.28 -5.03 3.09
C GLY A 210 -4.76 -5.42 4.47
N MET A 211 -5.70 -5.70 5.37
CA MET A 211 -5.38 -6.10 6.74
C MET A 211 -5.04 -7.58 6.85
N LEU A 212 -4.23 -7.92 7.84
CA LEU A 212 -3.87 -9.29 8.20
C LEU A 212 -4.21 -9.55 9.68
N CYS A 213 -4.88 -10.68 9.93
CA CYS A 213 -5.02 -11.24 11.27
C CYS A 213 -5.12 -12.76 11.21
N VAL A 214 -4.07 -13.46 11.65
CA VAL A 214 -4.06 -14.94 11.73
C VAL A 214 -4.14 -15.36 13.17
N ARG A 215 -5.15 -16.17 13.52
CA ARG A 215 -5.39 -16.67 14.88
C ARG A 215 -5.80 -18.17 14.81
N GLY A 216 -5.76 -18.86 15.96
CA GLY A 216 -6.32 -20.20 16.08
C GLY A 216 -7.86 -20.23 15.99
N ASP A 217 -8.52 -19.12 16.33
CA ASP A 217 -9.94 -18.91 16.15
C ASP A 217 -10.18 -17.84 15.06
N GLY A 218 -10.79 -18.27 13.94
CA GLY A 218 -11.08 -17.39 12.81
C GLY A 218 -12.10 -16.30 13.12
N ASN A 219 -13.06 -16.56 14.00
CA ASN A 219 -14.05 -15.55 14.43
C ASN A 219 -13.40 -14.46 15.28
N GLU A 220 -12.46 -14.83 16.14
CA GLU A 220 -11.65 -13.85 16.88
C GLU A 220 -10.83 -13.00 15.91
N ALA A 221 -10.16 -13.60 14.91
CA ALA A 221 -9.39 -12.88 13.92
C ALA A 221 -10.23 -11.84 13.16
N ARG A 222 -11.40 -12.23 12.68
CA ARG A 222 -12.36 -11.34 12.00
C ARG A 222 -12.85 -10.23 12.88
N ARG A 223 -13.16 -10.50 14.15
CA ARG A 223 -13.56 -9.47 15.12
C ARG A 223 -12.47 -8.43 15.37
N ILE A 224 -11.20 -8.85 15.46
CA ILE A 224 -10.06 -7.94 15.68
C ILE A 224 -9.90 -6.93 14.53
N VAL A 225 -10.14 -7.33 13.29
CA VAL A 225 -9.94 -6.43 12.13
C VAL A 225 -11.10 -5.48 11.88
N ARG A 226 -12.32 -5.76 12.33
CA ARG A 226 -13.55 -4.99 12.02
C ARG A 226 -13.37 -3.48 12.19
N ASN A 227 -12.97 -3.02 13.36
CA ASN A 227 -12.79 -1.59 13.63
C ASN A 227 -11.69 -0.94 12.80
N ARG A 228 -10.68 -1.72 12.40
CA ARG A 228 -9.52 -1.22 11.66
C ARG A 228 -9.78 -1.08 10.17
N ILE A 229 -10.57 -1.98 9.59
CA ILE A 229 -10.94 -1.92 8.17
C ILE A 229 -11.95 -0.82 7.88
N ALA A 230 -12.72 -0.36 8.86
CA ALA A 230 -13.78 0.63 8.68
C ALA A 230 -13.30 1.92 7.99
N ASN A 231 -12.16 2.46 8.42
CA ASN A 231 -11.60 3.65 7.79
C ASN A 231 -11.21 3.41 6.32
N ARG A 232 -10.62 2.26 6.03
CA ARG A 232 -10.23 1.88 4.66
C ARG A 232 -11.48 1.67 3.80
N ALA A 233 -12.47 0.95 4.32
CA ALA A 233 -13.72 0.68 3.63
C ALA A 233 -14.48 1.99 3.31
N HIS A 234 -14.63 2.88 4.28
CA HIS A 234 -15.27 4.18 4.08
C HIS A 234 -14.56 5.01 3.02
N HIS A 235 -13.23 5.10 3.07
CA HIS A 235 -12.45 5.82 2.05
C HIS A 235 -12.65 5.19 0.67
N ASN A 236 -12.55 3.88 0.57
CA ASN A 236 -12.60 3.14 -0.69
C ASN A 236 -13.97 3.23 -1.37
N PHE A 237 -15.06 3.07 -0.64
CA PHE A 237 -16.42 3.12 -1.22
C PHE A 237 -16.78 4.48 -1.82
N ARG A 238 -16.11 5.56 -1.47
CA ARG A 238 -16.28 6.85 -2.16
C ARG A 238 -15.91 6.79 -3.64
N PHE A 239 -15.11 5.81 -4.05
CA PHE A 239 -14.60 5.65 -5.42
C PHE A 239 -15.03 4.35 -6.09
N THR A 240 -15.43 3.34 -5.32
CA THR A 240 -15.69 1.98 -5.80
C THR A 240 -17.08 1.48 -5.46
N TYR A 241 -18.01 2.39 -5.17
CA TYR A 241 -19.38 2.02 -4.79
C TYR A 241 -20.09 1.19 -5.87
N GLU A 242 -19.81 1.47 -7.15
CA GLU A 242 -20.32 0.73 -8.30
C GLU A 242 -19.88 -0.74 -8.35
N THR A 243 -18.82 -1.10 -7.60
CA THR A 243 -18.29 -2.46 -7.55
C THR A 243 -18.91 -3.30 -6.43
N VAL A 244 -19.80 -2.72 -5.61
CA VAL A 244 -20.48 -3.43 -4.53
C VAL A 244 -21.53 -4.36 -5.13
N PRO A 245 -21.55 -5.65 -4.74
CA PRO A 245 -22.60 -6.58 -5.20
C PRO A 245 -23.98 -6.11 -4.79
N PRO A 246 -25.01 -6.35 -5.61
CA PRO A 246 -26.40 -5.95 -5.28
C PRO A 246 -26.86 -6.43 -3.91
N GLU A 247 -26.52 -7.66 -3.54
CA GLU A 247 -26.86 -8.29 -2.25
C GLU A 247 -26.21 -7.62 -1.04
N GLU A 248 -25.04 -6.98 -1.23
CA GLU A 248 -24.28 -6.29 -0.17
C GLU A 248 -24.58 -4.78 -0.09
N LEU A 249 -25.28 -4.26 -1.09
CA LEU A 249 -25.45 -2.82 -1.27
C LEU A 249 -26.15 -2.15 -0.09
N GLU A 250 -27.15 -2.79 0.49
CA GLU A 250 -27.89 -2.24 1.64
C GLU A 250 -27.01 -2.21 2.90
N GLY A 251 -26.20 -3.24 3.13
CA GLY A 251 -25.24 -3.30 4.23
C GLY A 251 -24.17 -2.21 4.11
N VAL A 252 -23.64 -2.01 2.91
CA VAL A 252 -22.64 -0.95 2.63
C VAL A 252 -23.26 0.44 2.80
N LYS A 253 -24.52 0.67 2.39
CA LYS A 253 -25.23 1.94 2.64
C LYS A 253 -25.35 2.25 4.12
N LYS A 254 -25.79 1.27 4.92
CA LYS A 254 -25.90 1.43 6.38
C LYS A 254 -24.55 1.74 7.01
N PHE A 255 -23.50 1.01 6.60
CA PHE A 255 -22.12 1.26 7.05
C PHE A 255 -21.68 2.69 6.71
N MET A 256 -21.84 3.15 5.45
CA MET A 256 -21.45 4.49 5.01
C MET A 256 -22.21 5.60 5.76
N ALA A 257 -23.51 5.41 6.01
CA ALA A 257 -24.32 6.37 6.75
C ALA A 257 -23.98 6.41 8.25
N GLY A 258 -23.56 5.30 8.83
CA GLY A 258 -23.18 5.21 10.25
C GLY A 258 -21.73 5.62 10.54
N PHE A 259 -20.91 5.93 9.51
CA PHE A 259 -19.52 6.29 9.71
C PHE A 259 -19.36 7.79 10.02
N ASP A 260 -18.72 8.11 11.14
CA ASP A 260 -18.42 9.48 11.57
C ASP A 260 -16.90 9.71 11.62
N ALA A 261 -16.37 10.42 10.63
CA ALA A 261 -14.95 10.73 10.51
C ALA A 261 -14.41 11.66 11.62
N MET A 262 -15.29 12.38 12.33
CA MET A 262 -14.92 13.34 13.38
C MET A 262 -14.65 12.65 14.73
N LYS A 263 -15.13 11.43 14.90
CA LYS A 263 -14.89 10.64 16.10
C LYS A 263 -13.48 10.04 16.15
N PRO A 264 -12.97 9.68 17.34
CA PRO A 264 -11.76 8.86 17.47
C PRO A 264 -11.87 7.60 16.60
N MET A 265 -10.74 7.13 16.07
CA MET A 265 -10.71 6.04 15.08
C MET A 265 -11.47 4.78 15.53
N GLU A 266 -11.53 4.52 16.83
CA GLU A 266 -12.15 3.34 17.43
C GLU A 266 -13.68 3.45 17.50
N ASP A 267 -14.20 4.68 17.46
CA ASP A 267 -15.63 4.99 17.67
C ASP A 267 -16.31 5.51 16.39
N ARG A 268 -15.61 5.49 15.25
CA ARG A 268 -16.09 6.08 13.97
C ARG A 268 -17.31 5.39 13.38
N VAL A 269 -17.52 4.14 13.74
CA VAL A 269 -18.65 3.33 13.28
C VAL A 269 -18.98 2.26 14.31
N ASP A 270 -20.25 1.92 14.43
CA ASP A 270 -20.67 0.75 15.18
C ASP A 270 -20.05 -0.52 14.55
N PRO A 271 -19.31 -1.34 15.32
CA PRO A 271 -18.70 -2.57 14.81
C PRO A 271 -19.70 -3.52 14.11
N ASP A 272 -20.95 -3.52 14.51
CA ASP A 272 -21.99 -4.36 13.92
C ASP A 272 -22.36 -3.94 12.48
N LEU A 273 -22.09 -2.69 12.11
CA LEU A 273 -22.24 -2.22 10.74
C LEU A 273 -21.09 -2.67 9.81
N VAL A 274 -20.00 -3.17 10.37
CA VAL A 274 -18.88 -3.75 9.59
C VAL A 274 -19.19 -5.23 9.37
N ASN A 275 -20.00 -5.52 8.35
CA ASN A 275 -20.46 -6.88 8.05
C ASN A 275 -19.34 -7.80 7.51
N ASP A 276 -19.65 -9.07 7.28
CA ASP A 276 -18.68 -10.07 6.84
C ASP A 276 -18.14 -9.79 5.43
N TYR A 277 -18.95 -9.18 4.55
CA TYR A 277 -18.48 -8.73 3.23
C TYR A 277 -17.33 -7.71 3.35
N LEU A 278 -17.46 -6.73 4.24
CA LEU A 278 -16.38 -5.75 4.45
C LEU A 278 -15.11 -6.43 4.99
N VAL A 279 -15.28 -7.35 5.95
CA VAL A 279 -14.14 -8.13 6.49
C VAL A 279 -13.46 -8.92 5.39
N HIS A 280 -14.24 -9.67 4.61
CA HIS A 280 -13.74 -10.49 3.50
C HIS A 280 -13.08 -9.63 2.41
N ARG A 281 -13.66 -8.45 2.09
CA ARG A 281 -13.11 -7.56 1.08
C ARG A 281 -11.79 -6.92 1.49
N PHE A 282 -11.66 -6.48 2.74
CA PHE A 282 -10.53 -5.64 3.16
C PHE A 282 -9.50 -6.36 4.05
N SER A 283 -9.66 -7.67 4.30
CA SER A 283 -8.71 -8.40 5.13
C SER A 283 -8.49 -9.84 4.67
N ILE A 284 -7.34 -10.37 5.08
CA ILE A 284 -7.06 -11.79 5.21
C ILE A 284 -7.07 -12.07 6.72
N ALA A 285 -8.20 -12.56 7.23
CA ALA A 285 -8.43 -12.72 8.66
C ALA A 285 -9.14 -14.05 8.94
N GLY A 286 -8.46 -14.95 9.67
CA GLY A 286 -8.97 -16.29 9.93
C GLY A 286 -7.95 -17.20 10.59
N THR A 287 -8.24 -18.50 10.58
CA THR A 287 -7.26 -19.54 10.89
C THR A 287 -6.19 -19.60 9.77
N PRO A 288 -5.05 -20.27 10.00
CA PRO A 288 -4.09 -20.48 8.93
C PRO A 288 -4.70 -21.13 7.69
N GLU A 289 -5.59 -22.12 7.85
CA GLU A 289 -6.25 -22.86 6.79
C GLU A 289 -7.18 -21.93 5.98
N GLU A 290 -8.04 -21.14 6.66
CA GLU A 290 -8.91 -20.16 6.01
C GLU A 290 -8.07 -19.10 5.23
N CYS A 291 -6.94 -18.69 5.77
CA CYS A 291 -6.04 -17.75 5.10
C CYS A 291 -5.38 -18.39 3.85
N ILE A 292 -4.99 -19.68 3.90
CA ILE A 292 -4.43 -20.41 2.76
C ILE A 292 -5.47 -20.50 1.64
N GLU A 293 -6.71 -20.90 1.95
CA GLU A 293 -7.81 -20.98 0.98
C GLU A 293 -8.03 -19.63 0.30
N ARG A 294 -8.13 -18.57 1.10
CA ARG A 294 -8.35 -17.21 0.59
C ARG A 294 -7.23 -16.73 -0.32
N ILE A 295 -5.98 -16.99 0.03
CA ILE A 295 -4.81 -16.60 -0.78
C ILE A 295 -4.71 -17.45 -2.05
N ALA A 296 -5.11 -18.73 -2.00
CA ALA A 296 -5.17 -19.58 -3.19
C ALA A 296 -6.15 -19.03 -4.24
N GLU A 297 -7.32 -18.54 -3.81
CA GLU A 297 -8.29 -17.84 -4.69
C GLU A 297 -7.67 -16.59 -5.33
N LEU A 298 -7.03 -15.75 -4.52
CA LEU A 298 -6.37 -14.52 -5.01
C LEU A 298 -5.27 -14.84 -6.03
N ARG A 299 -4.44 -15.84 -5.74
CA ARG A 299 -3.39 -16.32 -6.66
C ARG A 299 -3.98 -16.85 -7.98
N ALA A 300 -5.06 -17.61 -7.91
CA ALA A 300 -5.76 -18.12 -9.09
C ALA A 300 -6.32 -17.01 -9.97
N ALA A 301 -6.74 -15.88 -9.36
CA ALA A 301 -7.18 -14.67 -10.05
C ALA A 301 -6.02 -13.78 -10.55
N GLY A 302 -4.77 -14.22 -10.40
CA GLY A 302 -3.59 -13.52 -10.91
C GLY A 302 -3.02 -12.45 -9.98
N VAL A 303 -3.38 -12.44 -8.70
CA VAL A 303 -2.67 -11.63 -7.69
C VAL A 303 -1.30 -12.27 -7.45
N ASP A 304 -0.24 -11.49 -7.60
CA ASP A 304 1.14 -11.94 -7.46
C ASP A 304 1.91 -11.24 -6.32
N HIS A 305 1.32 -10.19 -5.72
CA HIS A 305 1.93 -9.49 -4.60
C HIS A 305 0.86 -8.98 -3.62
N LEU A 306 0.95 -9.43 -2.37
CA LEU A 306 0.11 -9.01 -1.26
C LEU A 306 0.91 -8.13 -0.30
N MET A 307 0.39 -6.93 0.00
CA MET A 307 0.93 -6.03 1.03
C MET A 307 -0.02 -6.01 2.23
N LEU A 308 0.43 -6.53 3.35
CA LEU A 308 -0.39 -6.89 4.49
C LEU A 308 -0.09 -6.00 5.70
N THR A 309 -1.12 -5.35 6.23
CA THR A 309 -1.04 -4.59 7.48
C THR A 309 -1.52 -5.45 8.64
N ALA A 310 -0.61 -5.96 9.45
CA ALA A 310 -0.97 -6.79 10.59
C ALA A 310 -1.72 -5.98 11.67
N ALA A 311 -2.74 -6.58 12.28
CA ALA A 311 -3.51 -5.98 13.35
C ALA A 311 -2.62 -5.71 14.57
N ARG A 312 -2.56 -4.45 15.05
CA ARG A 312 -1.59 -4.01 16.09
C ARG A 312 -1.62 -4.84 17.37
N LYS A 313 -2.83 -5.18 17.85
CA LYS A 313 -3.01 -5.91 19.11
C LYS A 313 -2.34 -7.30 19.11
N VAL A 314 -2.22 -7.91 17.94
CA VAL A 314 -1.71 -9.28 17.72
C VAL A 314 -0.62 -9.30 16.64
N TYR A 315 0.14 -8.20 16.53
CA TYR A 315 1.10 -8.00 15.45
C TYR A 315 2.08 -9.17 15.33
N HIS A 316 2.84 -9.44 16.39
CA HIS A 316 3.87 -10.47 16.37
C HIS A 316 3.31 -11.87 16.10
N GLU A 317 2.23 -12.23 16.79
CA GLU A 317 1.58 -13.52 16.61
C GLU A 317 1.05 -13.73 15.19
N SER A 318 0.37 -12.71 14.62
CA SER A 318 -0.16 -12.79 13.26
C SER A 318 0.95 -12.86 12.21
N VAL A 319 2.00 -12.06 12.35
CA VAL A 319 3.14 -12.05 11.43
C VAL A 319 3.88 -13.40 11.45
N GLU A 320 4.16 -13.93 12.64
CA GLU A 320 4.81 -15.24 12.81
C GLU A 320 3.94 -16.39 12.30
N ALA A 321 2.65 -16.41 12.66
CA ALA A 321 1.73 -17.46 12.23
C ALA A 321 1.56 -17.46 10.71
N PHE A 322 1.44 -16.28 10.10
CA PHE A 322 1.34 -16.14 8.66
C PHE A 322 2.61 -16.65 7.95
N ALA A 323 3.78 -16.24 8.42
CA ALA A 323 5.05 -16.64 7.82
C ALA A 323 5.32 -18.15 7.96
N THR A 324 4.99 -18.76 9.10
CA THR A 324 5.33 -20.15 9.38
C THR A 324 4.27 -21.15 8.93
N LYS A 325 2.99 -20.74 8.88
CA LYS A 325 1.87 -21.66 8.60
C LYS A 325 1.20 -21.39 7.26
N VAL A 326 1.29 -20.17 6.69
CA VAL A 326 0.58 -19.79 5.45
C VAL A 326 1.54 -19.64 4.27
N MET A 327 2.58 -18.79 4.40
CA MET A 327 3.50 -18.49 3.29
C MET A 327 4.14 -19.73 2.64
N PRO A 328 4.54 -20.80 3.36
CA PRO A 328 5.18 -21.97 2.77
C PRO A 328 4.33 -22.70 1.70
N HIS A 329 3.02 -22.49 1.69
CA HIS A 329 2.12 -23.06 0.67
C HIS A 329 2.22 -22.35 -0.70
N PHE A 330 2.86 -21.17 -0.76
CA PHE A 330 2.91 -20.32 -1.94
C PHE A 330 4.31 -19.99 -2.43
N GLN A 331 5.34 -20.35 -1.68
CA GLN A 331 6.74 -20.01 -1.97
C GLN A 331 7.52 -21.14 -2.70
N LYS A 332 6.81 -22.18 -3.14
CA LYS A 332 7.39 -23.29 -3.92
C LYS A 332 7.22 -23.08 -5.43
#